data_7e15d894053f354b2bf4c149112fe7b0
#
_entry.id   7e15d894053f354b2bf4c149112fe7b0
#
_cell.length_a   1.000
_cell.length_b   1.000
_cell.length_c   1.000
_cell.angle_alpha   90.00
_cell.angle_beta   90.00
_cell.angle_gamma   90.00
#
_symmetry.space_group_name_H-M   'P 1'
#
loop_
_entity.id
_entity.type
_entity.pdbx_description
1 polymer ?
#
loop_
_entity_poly.entity_id
_entity_poly.type
_entity_poly.pdbx_seq_one_letter_code
_entity_poly.pdbx_strand_id
1 'polypeptide(L)'
;MPKAFKEAEIERVIQEAALFERRYNPEAETEKYLVDNGDQLTVSDMATNLMWERGGSDINSIRTIQARVKELNAKKFAGYDDWRLPTIEEGLSLLEKTKNDKDLYLHPCFSKAQPFIFTVDQRDPGGHWFVDFAQARVFWASGFNPGGFGRVCRSIK
;
A
#
# COMPACT_ATOMS: atom_id res chain seq x y z
N MET A 1 7.74 3.76 11.78
CA MET A 1 9.21 3.70 11.58
C MET A 1 9.54 2.85 10.37
N PRO A 2 10.15 3.40 9.33
CA PRO A 2 10.57 2.61 8.17
C PRO A 2 11.59 1.54 8.58
N LYS A 3 11.52 0.40 7.90
CA LYS A 3 12.43 -0.72 8.12
C LYS A 3 13.15 -1.05 6.82
N ALA A 4 14.21 -1.82 6.93
CA ALA A 4 14.93 -2.35 5.79
C ALA A 4 14.98 -3.88 5.90
N PHE A 5 14.57 -4.56 4.83
CA PHE A 5 14.54 -6.01 4.80
C PHE A 5 15.34 -6.53 3.62
N LYS A 6 16.11 -7.60 3.87
CA LYS A 6 16.77 -8.36 2.81
C LYS A 6 15.76 -9.24 2.09
N GLU A 7 16.06 -9.59 0.84
CA GLU A 7 15.18 -10.49 0.08
C GLU A 7 14.95 -11.82 0.81
N ALA A 8 16.01 -12.34 1.46
CA ALA A 8 15.90 -13.60 2.19
C ALA A 8 14.97 -13.53 3.41
N GLU A 9 14.63 -12.32 3.89
CA GLU A 9 13.77 -12.13 5.05
C GLU A 9 12.30 -11.97 4.69
N ILE A 10 11.98 -11.69 3.41
CA ILE A 10 10.63 -11.23 3.06
C ILE A 10 9.58 -12.31 3.24
N GLU A 11 9.89 -13.55 2.95
CA GLU A 11 8.95 -14.65 3.15
C GLU A 11 8.50 -14.73 4.61
N ARG A 12 9.46 -14.63 5.53
CA ARG A 12 9.15 -14.68 6.97
C ARG A 12 8.33 -13.46 7.40
N VAL A 13 8.67 -12.27 6.89
CA VAL A 13 7.90 -11.05 7.18
C VAL A 13 6.44 -11.23 6.80
N ILE A 14 6.19 -11.77 5.61
CA ILE A 14 4.83 -12.00 5.11
C ILE A 14 4.12 -13.04 5.97
N GLN A 15 4.79 -14.15 6.30
CA GLN A 15 4.19 -15.24 7.08
C GLN A 15 3.89 -14.81 8.52
N GLU A 16 4.81 -14.07 9.16
CA GLU A 16 4.60 -13.59 10.52
C GLU A 16 3.48 -12.55 10.60
N ALA A 17 3.28 -11.76 9.54
CA ALA A 17 2.17 -10.81 9.45
C ALA A 17 0.80 -11.53 9.32
N ALA A 18 0.81 -12.81 8.96
CA ALA A 18 -0.39 -13.65 8.76
C ALA A 18 -1.34 -13.05 7.71
N LEU A 19 -0.80 -12.37 6.71
CA LEU A 19 -1.57 -11.73 5.65
C LEU A 19 -1.44 -12.51 4.35
N PHE A 20 -2.47 -12.42 3.51
CA PHE A 20 -2.45 -13.04 2.20
C PHE A 20 -1.35 -12.44 1.32
N GLU A 21 -0.54 -13.30 0.73
CA GLU A 21 0.37 -13.01 -0.38
C GLU A 21 0.47 -14.29 -1.19
N ARG A 22 0.32 -14.17 -2.49
CA ARG A 22 0.08 -15.33 -3.35
C ARG A 22 1.21 -16.35 -3.36
N ARG A 23 2.49 -15.90 -3.23
CA ARG A 23 3.64 -16.81 -3.26
C ARG A 23 3.94 -17.45 -1.91
N TYR A 24 3.94 -16.63 -0.88
CA TYR A 24 4.52 -17.02 0.41
C TYR A 24 3.48 -17.31 1.48
N ASN A 25 2.24 -16.89 1.26
CA ASN A 25 1.17 -17.12 2.24
C ASN A 25 -0.21 -17.23 1.56
N PRO A 26 -0.36 -18.14 0.57
CA PRO A 26 -1.57 -18.16 -0.28
C PRO A 26 -2.85 -18.55 0.45
N GLU A 27 -2.73 -19.25 1.57
CA GLU A 27 -3.90 -19.75 2.32
C GLU A 27 -4.37 -18.79 3.41
N ALA A 28 -3.62 -17.72 3.69
CA ALA A 28 -4.00 -16.77 4.73
C ALA A 28 -5.25 -16.00 4.33
N GLU A 29 -6.11 -15.74 5.33
CA GLU A 29 -7.29 -14.91 5.18
C GLU A 29 -6.99 -13.55 5.80
N THR A 30 -7.03 -12.49 4.99
CA THR A 30 -6.85 -11.13 5.48
C THR A 30 -8.21 -10.57 5.87
N GLU A 31 -8.35 -10.21 7.15
CA GLU A 31 -9.59 -9.59 7.63
C GLU A 31 -9.66 -8.15 7.12
N LYS A 32 -10.80 -7.79 6.53
CA LYS A 32 -11.05 -6.45 6.02
C LYS A 32 -12.47 -6.01 6.31
N TYR A 33 -12.60 -4.73 6.64
CA TYR A 33 -13.91 -4.11 6.74
C TYR A 33 -13.81 -2.70 6.15
N LEU A 34 -13.92 -2.64 4.82
CA LEU A 34 -13.75 -1.40 4.06
C LEU A 34 -15.05 -0.62 4.03
N VAL A 35 -14.97 0.66 4.37
CA VAL A 35 -16.07 1.60 4.35
C VAL A 35 -15.69 2.79 3.48
N ASP A 36 -16.46 3.04 2.44
CA ASP A 36 -16.33 4.28 1.66
C ASP A 36 -16.87 5.42 2.53
N ASN A 37 -16.04 6.40 2.81
CA ASN A 37 -16.42 7.48 3.74
C ASN A 37 -17.38 8.51 3.12
N GLY A 38 -17.68 8.38 1.83
CA GLY A 38 -18.65 9.26 1.16
C GLY A 38 -18.11 10.66 0.83
N ASP A 39 -16.83 10.90 1.10
CA ASP A 39 -16.17 12.17 0.79
C ASP A 39 -15.49 12.19 -0.57
N GLN A 40 -15.54 11.08 -1.31
CA GLN A 40 -14.86 10.84 -2.57
C GLN A 40 -13.32 10.86 -2.47
N LEU A 41 -12.78 10.96 -1.28
CA LEU A 41 -11.35 11.11 -1.02
C LEU A 41 -10.75 9.93 -0.27
N THR A 42 -11.53 9.31 0.64
CA THR A 42 -10.98 8.33 1.58
C THR A 42 -11.86 7.09 1.72
N VAL A 43 -11.19 6.00 2.10
CA VAL A 43 -11.80 4.71 2.46
C VAL A 43 -11.20 4.29 3.79
N SER A 44 -12.03 3.88 4.75
CA SER A 44 -11.57 3.38 6.03
C SER A 44 -11.63 1.86 6.07
N ASP A 45 -10.61 1.23 6.64
CA ASP A 45 -10.63 -0.19 6.97
C ASP A 45 -10.77 -0.32 8.48
N MET A 46 -11.94 -0.72 8.95
CA MET A 46 -12.23 -0.81 10.36
C MET A 46 -11.60 -2.04 11.02
N ALA A 47 -11.13 -3.00 10.22
CA ALA A 47 -10.42 -4.17 10.75
C ALA A 47 -8.97 -3.83 11.12
N THR A 48 -8.32 -2.95 10.35
CA THR A 48 -6.93 -2.54 10.59
C THR A 48 -6.81 -1.18 11.26
N ASN A 49 -7.90 -0.43 11.37
CA ASN A 49 -7.93 0.96 11.85
C ASN A 49 -7.04 1.87 11.01
N LEU A 50 -7.09 1.68 9.69
CA LEU A 50 -6.39 2.52 8.72
C LEU A 50 -7.40 3.26 7.86
N MET A 51 -7.09 4.51 7.58
CA MET A 51 -7.79 5.28 6.56
C MET A 51 -6.87 5.40 5.36
N TRP A 52 -7.41 5.13 4.18
CA TRP A 52 -6.66 5.10 2.93
C TRP A 52 -7.11 6.22 2.00
N GLU A 53 -6.19 6.76 1.26
CA GLU A 53 -6.49 7.58 0.10
C GLU A 53 -7.25 6.73 -0.92
N ARG A 54 -8.41 7.19 -1.36
CA ARG A 54 -9.23 6.45 -2.33
C ARG A 54 -8.62 6.46 -3.72
N GLY A 55 -8.01 7.57 -4.11
CA GLY A 55 -7.41 7.75 -5.43
C GLY A 55 -5.99 7.23 -5.53
N GLY A 56 -5.06 8.02 -5.10
CA GLY A 56 -3.63 7.74 -5.23
C GLY A 56 -2.98 8.57 -6.32
N SER A 57 -1.68 8.39 -6.49
CA SER A 57 -0.89 9.12 -7.47
C SER A 57 -0.75 8.37 -8.78
N ASP A 58 -0.24 9.05 -9.79
CA ASP A 58 0.33 8.43 -10.99
C ASP A 58 1.73 7.88 -10.67
N ILE A 59 2.33 7.18 -11.64
CA ILE A 59 3.68 6.64 -11.47
C ILE A 59 4.70 7.78 -11.42
N ASN A 60 5.58 7.74 -10.42
CA ASN A 60 6.62 8.75 -10.20
C ASN A 60 7.78 8.14 -9.42
N SER A 61 8.92 8.85 -9.41
CA SER A 61 10.06 8.46 -8.58
C SER A 61 9.70 8.56 -7.09
N ILE A 62 10.45 7.86 -6.25
CA ILE A 62 10.26 7.90 -4.80
C ILE A 62 10.35 9.33 -4.26
N ARG A 63 11.23 10.16 -4.82
CA ARG A 63 11.37 11.58 -4.39
C ARG A 63 10.07 12.35 -4.61
N THR A 64 9.47 12.19 -5.78
CA THR A 64 8.20 12.86 -6.12
C THR A 64 7.06 12.32 -5.24
N ILE A 65 7.03 11.02 -4.99
CA ILE A 65 6.03 10.42 -4.12
C ILE A 65 6.16 10.95 -2.69
N GLN A 66 7.39 11.05 -2.16
CA GLN A 66 7.62 11.61 -0.82
C GLN A 66 7.25 13.08 -0.74
N ALA A 67 7.54 13.86 -1.78
CA ALA A 67 7.14 15.26 -1.86
C ALA A 67 5.60 15.40 -1.87
N ARG A 68 4.93 14.49 -2.56
CA ARG A 68 3.46 14.46 -2.57
C ARG A 68 2.89 14.21 -1.18
N VAL A 69 3.49 13.30 -0.41
CA VAL A 69 3.05 13.04 0.98
C VAL A 69 3.13 14.31 1.81
N LYS A 70 4.25 15.05 1.71
CA LYS A 70 4.40 16.33 2.42
C LYS A 70 3.37 17.36 1.99
N GLU A 71 3.08 17.43 0.69
CA GLU A 71 2.06 18.34 0.16
C GLU A 71 0.66 18.00 0.68
N LEU A 72 0.29 16.72 0.70
CA LEU A 72 -1.00 16.28 1.21
C LEU A 72 -1.16 16.70 2.69
N ASN A 73 -0.11 16.56 3.48
CA ASN A 73 -0.14 16.95 4.89
C ASN A 73 -0.17 18.47 5.06
N ALA A 74 0.58 19.21 4.23
CA ALA A 74 0.61 20.68 4.31
C ALA A 74 -0.77 21.28 4.02
N LYS A 75 -1.50 20.72 3.06
CA LYS A 75 -2.85 21.19 2.73
C LYS A 75 -3.96 20.46 3.49
N LYS A 76 -3.59 19.60 4.42
CA LYS A 76 -4.53 18.82 5.24
C LYS A 76 -5.56 18.06 4.42
N PHE A 77 -5.06 17.22 3.50
CA PHE A 77 -5.91 16.41 2.63
C PHE A 77 -6.97 15.68 3.45
N ALA A 78 -8.23 15.77 2.99
CA ALA A 78 -9.39 15.19 3.68
C ALA A 78 -9.52 15.63 5.15
N GLY A 79 -8.85 16.71 5.56
CA GLY A 79 -8.91 17.25 6.92
C GLY A 79 -7.83 16.75 7.87
N TYR A 80 -6.85 15.98 7.38
CA TYR A 80 -5.83 15.36 8.21
C TYR A 80 -4.42 15.70 7.71
N ASP A 81 -3.47 15.78 8.65
CA ASP A 81 -2.08 16.15 8.35
C ASP A 81 -1.07 15.07 8.77
N ASP A 82 -1.52 13.83 8.95
CA ASP A 82 -0.68 12.70 9.35
C ASP A 82 -0.67 11.57 8.32
N TRP A 83 -0.82 11.91 7.05
CA TRP A 83 -0.73 10.95 5.96
C TRP A 83 0.71 10.46 5.79
N ARG A 84 0.86 9.19 5.43
CA ARG A 84 2.16 8.56 5.22
C ARG A 84 2.04 7.42 4.21
N LEU A 85 3.18 6.93 3.73
CA LEU A 85 3.20 5.70 2.94
C LEU A 85 2.95 4.50 3.86
N PRO A 86 2.33 3.44 3.33
CA PRO A 86 2.09 2.24 4.13
C PRO A 86 3.37 1.44 4.35
N THR A 87 3.40 0.67 5.45
CA THR A 87 4.39 -0.40 5.62
C THR A 87 4.04 -1.56 4.68
N ILE A 88 4.96 -2.54 4.56
CA ILE A 88 4.68 -3.77 3.79
C ILE A 88 3.39 -4.42 4.31
N GLU A 89 3.27 -4.59 5.61
CA GLU A 89 2.12 -5.25 6.23
C GLU A 89 0.84 -4.48 5.94
N GLU A 90 0.88 -3.17 6.04
CA GLU A 90 -0.29 -2.34 5.75
C GLU A 90 -0.69 -2.44 4.27
N GLY A 91 0.28 -2.39 3.37
CA GLY A 91 0.00 -2.57 1.94
C GLY A 91 -0.56 -3.94 1.62
N LEU A 92 0.00 -4.99 2.23
CA LEU A 92 -0.50 -6.36 2.07
C LEU A 92 -1.95 -6.50 2.54
N SER A 93 -2.36 -5.73 3.56
CA SER A 93 -3.73 -5.80 4.05
C SER A 93 -4.77 -5.41 3.01
N LEU A 94 -4.36 -4.73 1.94
CA LEU A 94 -5.27 -4.35 0.86
C LEU A 94 -5.47 -5.46 -0.19
N LEU A 95 -4.62 -6.49 -0.21
CA LEU A 95 -4.73 -7.55 -1.22
C LEU A 95 -6.02 -8.34 -1.03
N GLU A 96 -6.77 -8.48 -2.12
CA GLU A 96 -7.92 -9.38 -2.21
C GLU A 96 -7.48 -10.72 -2.80
N LYS A 97 -8.22 -11.78 -2.52
CA LYS A 97 -7.91 -13.10 -3.09
C LYS A 97 -8.50 -13.30 -4.48
N THR A 98 -9.38 -12.40 -4.89
CA THR A 98 -9.99 -12.41 -6.23
C THR A 98 -9.76 -11.07 -6.90
N LYS A 99 -9.72 -11.08 -8.23
CA LYS A 99 -9.48 -9.86 -9.02
C LYS A 99 -10.75 -9.05 -9.20
N ASN A 100 -10.59 -7.72 -9.28
CA ASN A 100 -11.66 -6.81 -9.63
C ASN A 100 -11.82 -6.76 -11.17
N ASP A 101 -12.69 -5.87 -11.67
CA ASP A 101 -12.94 -5.72 -13.11
C ASP A 101 -11.77 -5.07 -13.87
N LYS A 102 -10.76 -4.56 -13.17
CA LYS A 102 -9.52 -4.03 -13.75
C LYS A 102 -8.38 -5.05 -13.71
N ASP A 103 -8.70 -6.31 -13.39
CA ASP A 103 -7.74 -7.41 -13.32
C ASP A 103 -6.70 -7.24 -12.20
N LEU A 104 -7.11 -6.62 -11.09
CA LEU A 104 -6.27 -6.38 -9.91
C LEU A 104 -6.87 -7.05 -8.67
N TYR A 105 -5.99 -7.58 -7.82
CA TYR A 105 -6.37 -8.14 -6.51
C TYR A 105 -6.63 -7.01 -5.50
N LEU A 106 -7.59 -6.16 -5.81
CA LEU A 106 -7.90 -4.95 -5.05
C LEU A 106 -9.42 -4.73 -5.02
N HIS A 107 -9.91 -4.28 -3.86
CA HIS A 107 -11.34 -3.99 -3.72
C HIS A 107 -11.74 -2.82 -4.64
N PRO A 108 -12.90 -2.90 -5.30
CA PRO A 108 -13.32 -1.88 -6.26
C PRO A 108 -13.68 -0.52 -5.65
N CYS A 109 -13.69 -0.38 -4.32
CA CYS A 109 -13.94 0.91 -3.67
C CYS A 109 -12.84 1.95 -3.95
N PHE A 110 -11.64 1.52 -4.34
CA PHE A 110 -10.57 2.42 -4.71
C PHE A 110 -10.76 2.91 -6.14
N SER A 111 -10.63 4.23 -6.34
CA SER A 111 -11.02 4.86 -7.60
C SER A 111 -9.94 4.80 -8.69
N LYS A 112 -8.67 4.55 -8.32
CA LYS A 112 -7.61 4.35 -9.29
C LYS A 112 -7.16 2.90 -9.32
N ALA A 113 -6.97 2.38 -10.52
CA ALA A 113 -6.50 1.01 -10.74
C ALA A 113 -4.97 1.00 -10.78
N GLN A 114 -4.35 1.25 -9.64
CA GLN A 114 -2.88 1.22 -9.52
C GLN A 114 -2.42 -0.24 -9.45
N PRO A 115 -1.54 -0.68 -10.37
CA PRO A 115 -1.11 -2.09 -10.36
C PRO A 115 -0.15 -2.43 -9.23
N PHE A 116 0.53 -1.45 -8.65
CA PHE A 116 1.41 -1.64 -7.49
C PHE A 116 1.60 -0.31 -6.78
N ILE A 117 1.97 -0.36 -5.51
CA ILE A 117 2.20 0.85 -4.72
C ILE A 117 3.50 0.75 -3.92
N PHE A 118 4.13 1.91 -3.69
CA PHE A 118 5.25 2.01 -2.77
C PHE A 118 4.84 1.63 -1.36
N THR A 119 5.75 0.99 -0.63
CA THR A 119 5.72 0.98 0.83
C THR A 119 6.79 1.93 1.35
N VAL A 120 6.74 2.24 2.65
CA VAL A 120 7.77 3.02 3.31
C VAL A 120 9.03 2.19 3.57
N ASP A 121 8.92 0.86 3.50
CA ASP A 121 10.00 -0.05 3.83
C ASP A 121 10.97 -0.19 2.65
N GLN A 122 12.26 -0.30 2.97
CA GLN A 122 13.32 -0.38 1.98
C GLN A 122 13.90 -1.78 1.91
N ARG A 123 14.49 -2.11 0.78
CA ARG A 123 15.29 -3.32 0.65
C ARG A 123 16.73 -3.03 1.09
N ASP A 124 17.34 -3.96 1.79
CA ASP A 124 18.75 -3.93 2.13
C ASP A 124 19.46 -4.88 1.15
N PRO A 125 20.42 -4.41 0.32
CA PRO A 125 21.22 -3.18 0.48
C PRO A 125 20.69 -1.94 -0.27
N GLY A 126 19.62 -2.02 -1.01
CA GLY A 126 19.08 -0.84 -1.71
C GLY A 126 17.79 -1.17 -2.41
N GLY A 127 17.03 -0.14 -2.76
CA GLY A 127 15.73 -0.26 -3.38
C GLY A 127 14.60 -0.17 -2.38
N HIS A 128 13.40 -0.29 -2.89
CA HIS A 128 12.16 -0.14 -2.13
C HIS A 128 11.29 -1.36 -2.31
N TRP A 129 10.53 -1.70 -1.27
CA TRP A 129 9.53 -2.74 -1.36
C TRP A 129 8.20 -2.16 -1.84
N PHE A 130 7.53 -2.93 -2.69
CA PHE A 130 6.23 -2.59 -3.28
C PHE A 130 5.25 -3.71 -3.01
N VAL A 131 3.98 -3.36 -2.92
CA VAL A 131 2.88 -4.34 -2.95
C VAL A 131 2.27 -4.30 -4.36
N ASP A 132 2.18 -5.46 -4.99
CA ASP A 132 1.77 -5.65 -6.39
C ASP A 132 0.36 -6.23 -6.41
N PHE A 133 -0.60 -5.45 -6.88
CA PHE A 133 -1.99 -5.87 -6.99
C PHE A 133 -2.28 -6.65 -8.27
N ALA A 134 -1.38 -6.57 -9.26
CA ALA A 134 -1.54 -7.33 -10.50
C ALA A 134 -1.26 -8.82 -10.28
N GLN A 135 -0.36 -9.15 -9.36
CA GLN A 135 0.05 -10.53 -9.09
C GLN A 135 -0.09 -10.95 -7.63
N ALA A 136 -0.64 -10.08 -6.79
CA ALA A 136 -0.87 -10.32 -5.35
C ALA A 136 0.43 -10.75 -4.65
N ARG A 137 1.48 -9.93 -4.77
CA ARG A 137 2.80 -10.24 -4.21
C ARG A 137 3.51 -8.99 -3.75
N VAL A 138 4.59 -9.19 -2.99
CA VAL A 138 5.55 -8.14 -2.64
C VAL A 138 6.76 -8.28 -3.57
N PHE A 139 7.27 -7.17 -4.09
CA PHE A 139 8.50 -7.18 -4.90
C PHE A 139 9.34 -5.94 -4.59
N TRP A 140 10.58 -5.90 -5.06
CA TRP A 140 11.43 -4.72 -4.87
C TRP A 140 11.89 -4.16 -6.21
N ALA A 141 12.14 -2.84 -6.20
CA ALA A 141 12.71 -2.11 -7.33
C ALA A 141 13.44 -0.89 -6.81
N SER A 142 14.18 -0.20 -7.70
CA SER A 142 14.98 0.96 -7.29
C SER A 142 14.13 2.13 -6.77
N GLY A 143 12.93 2.31 -7.31
CA GLY A 143 12.06 3.42 -6.95
C GLY A 143 12.32 4.71 -7.71
N PHE A 144 13.28 4.72 -8.64
CA PHE A 144 13.66 5.94 -9.37
C PHE A 144 13.19 5.94 -10.83
N ASN A 145 13.33 4.82 -11.53
CA ASN A 145 12.99 4.75 -12.95
C ASN A 145 12.53 3.32 -13.30
N PRO A 146 11.24 3.15 -13.60
CA PRO A 146 10.20 4.17 -13.77
C PRO A 146 9.57 4.66 -12.45
N GLY A 147 9.99 4.17 -11.28
CA GLY A 147 9.39 4.54 -10.01
C GLY A 147 8.18 3.67 -9.69
N GLY A 148 7.17 4.27 -9.07
CA GLY A 148 5.97 3.54 -8.66
C GLY A 148 4.81 4.48 -8.35
N PHE A 149 3.69 3.87 -7.99
CA PHE A 149 2.47 4.60 -7.62
C PHE A 149 2.44 4.78 -6.10
N GLY A 150 1.84 5.88 -5.65
CA GLY A 150 1.64 6.16 -4.23
C GLY A 150 0.17 6.11 -3.84
N ARG A 151 -0.09 5.54 -2.69
CA ARG A 151 -1.38 5.59 -2.01
C ARG A 151 -1.09 5.74 -0.54
N VAL A 152 -1.46 6.89 0.02
CA VAL A 152 -1.17 7.18 1.43
C VAL A 152 -2.22 6.59 2.34
N CYS A 153 -1.84 6.38 3.59
CA CYS A 153 -2.73 5.96 4.66
C CYS A 153 -2.43 6.74 5.92
N ARG A 154 -3.32 6.63 6.88
CA ARG A 154 -3.14 7.15 8.24
C ARG A 154 -3.84 6.25 9.24
N SER A 155 -3.38 6.27 10.48
CA SER A 155 -4.03 5.51 11.54
C SER A 155 -5.28 6.24 12.01
N ILE A 156 -6.38 5.50 12.16
CA ILE A 156 -7.62 6.03 12.77
C ILE A 156 -7.46 5.91 14.28
N LYS A 157 -7.74 6.98 14.98
CA LYS A 157 -7.60 7.01 16.45
C LYS A 157 -8.95 6.96 17.13
#